data_0a7f14e7503aa863bcb3141e1c035512
#
_entry.id   0a7f14e7503aa863bcb3141e1c035512
#
_cell.length_a   1.000
_cell.length_b   1.000
_cell.length_c   1.000
_cell.angle_alpha   90.00
_cell.angle_beta   90.00
_cell.angle_gamma   90.00
#
_symmetry.space_group_name_H-M   'P 1'
#
loop_
_entity.id
_entity.type
_entity.pdbx_description
1 polymer ?
#
loop_
_entity_poly.entity_id
_entity_poly.type
_entity_poly.pdbx_seq_one_letter_code
_entity_poly.pdbx_strand_id
1 'polypeptide(L)'
;IALVPVSILKKNPEFNIISDFCIGSEGKVDTVCLYSEIPLEEIEEIYLDYQSRTSVELLKVLCREYWKISPKFKDSEKGFEDKIVGRTAALIIGDRAFSANKKYQYVYDLPEIWKEMTGLPFVFACWISNKNIDKNFLSEFNFALKFGLSEIDKSLDIEKHNFPHCKNPNDYLNNKISYILDKKKIEGMKLFLSKII
;
A
#
# COMPACT_ATOMS: atom_id res chain seq x y z
N ILE A 1 -14.68 -12.49 8.79
CA ILE A 1 -13.31 -11.93 8.92
C ILE A 1 -12.76 -11.73 7.52
N ALA A 2 -12.11 -10.58 7.28
CA ALA A 2 -11.46 -10.30 6.01
C ALA A 2 -10.23 -9.40 6.20
N LEU A 3 -9.21 -9.60 5.37
CA LEU A 3 -8.12 -8.64 5.18
C LEU A 3 -8.56 -7.65 4.10
N VAL A 4 -8.64 -6.38 4.45
CA VAL A 4 -9.23 -5.37 3.56
C VAL A 4 -8.39 -4.10 3.49
N PRO A 5 -8.46 -3.34 2.37
CA PRO A 5 -7.85 -2.01 2.28
C PRO A 5 -8.37 -1.10 3.39
N VAL A 6 -7.48 -0.43 4.14
CA VAL A 6 -7.89 0.41 5.30
C VAL A 6 -8.80 1.57 4.90
N SER A 7 -8.73 2.06 3.67
CA SER A 7 -9.58 3.15 3.19
C SER A 7 -11.08 2.86 3.29
N ILE A 8 -11.50 1.58 3.28
CA ILE A 8 -12.91 1.23 3.41
C ILE A 8 -13.47 1.54 4.80
N LEU A 9 -12.63 1.58 5.83
CA LEU A 9 -13.05 1.90 7.21
C LEU A 9 -13.64 3.31 7.32
N LYS A 10 -13.25 4.23 6.44
CA LYS A 10 -13.80 5.60 6.41
C LYS A 10 -15.32 5.61 6.20
N LYS A 11 -15.82 4.69 5.37
CA LYS A 11 -17.25 4.61 5.01
C LYS A 11 -18.03 3.54 5.76
N ASN A 12 -17.32 2.72 6.55
CA ASN A 12 -17.92 1.57 7.25
C ASN A 12 -17.46 1.55 8.72
N PRO A 13 -17.98 2.47 9.55
CA PRO A 13 -17.57 2.60 10.95
C PRO A 13 -17.98 1.40 11.83
N GLU A 14 -18.85 0.54 11.34
CA GLU A 14 -19.27 -0.70 12.01
C GLU A 14 -18.21 -1.80 11.96
N PHE A 15 -17.20 -1.67 11.14
CA PHE A 15 -16.12 -2.66 11.09
C PHE A 15 -15.10 -2.44 12.20
N ASN A 16 -14.80 -3.51 12.91
CA ASN A 16 -13.79 -3.54 13.95
C ASN A 16 -12.52 -4.19 13.45
N ILE A 17 -11.37 -3.60 13.76
CA ILE A 17 -10.07 -4.23 13.56
C ILE A 17 -9.92 -5.31 14.62
N ILE A 18 -9.59 -6.51 14.20
CA ILE A 18 -9.64 -7.72 15.03
C ILE A 18 -8.30 -8.42 15.23
N SER A 19 -7.21 -7.89 14.68
CA SER A 19 -5.90 -8.52 14.73
C SER A 19 -4.80 -7.50 15.02
N ASP A 20 -3.74 -7.98 15.68
CA ASP A 20 -2.50 -7.24 15.88
C ASP A 20 -1.60 -7.22 14.63
N PHE A 21 -2.09 -7.74 13.51
CA PHE A 21 -1.37 -7.84 12.25
C PHE A 21 -2.05 -7.04 11.14
N CYS A 22 -1.23 -6.53 10.22
CA CYS A 22 -1.66 -5.73 9.08
C CYS A 22 -0.74 -5.99 7.88
N ILE A 23 -1.03 -5.33 6.76
CA ILE A 23 -0.06 -5.09 5.68
C ILE A 23 0.26 -3.60 5.72
N GLY A 24 1.49 -3.26 6.04
CA GLY A 24 1.96 -1.89 6.15
C GLY A 24 3.42 -1.75 5.75
N SER A 25 3.98 -0.55 5.95
CA SER A 25 5.42 -0.27 5.75
C SER A 25 5.90 0.80 6.73
N GLU A 26 7.18 0.74 7.09
CA GLU A 26 7.85 1.76 7.91
C GLU A 26 8.33 2.96 7.09
N GLY A 27 8.22 2.92 5.79
CA GLY A 27 8.65 3.90 4.80
C GLY A 27 8.61 3.27 3.43
N LYS A 28 9.68 3.39 2.66
CA LYS A 28 9.80 2.90 1.28
C LYS A 28 9.43 1.42 1.12
N VAL A 29 8.55 1.14 0.12
CA VAL A 29 8.06 -0.22 -0.16
C VAL A 29 8.40 -0.72 -1.56
N ASP A 30 8.78 0.16 -2.48
CA ASP A 30 9.12 -0.09 -3.88
C ASP A 30 7.96 -0.63 -4.76
N THR A 31 6.80 -0.91 -4.19
CA THR A 31 5.65 -1.51 -4.89
C THR A 31 4.36 -0.70 -4.76
N VAL A 32 4.43 0.54 -4.34
CA VAL A 32 3.30 1.48 -4.33
C VAL A 32 3.84 2.84 -4.76
N CYS A 33 3.96 3.05 -6.06
CA CYS A 33 4.68 4.21 -6.60
C CYS A 33 3.89 4.94 -7.69
N LEU A 34 4.08 6.26 -7.75
CA LEU A 34 3.72 7.09 -8.87
C LEU A 34 4.90 7.13 -9.85
N TYR A 35 4.64 6.81 -11.11
CA TYR A 35 5.62 6.76 -12.20
C TYR A 35 5.36 7.85 -13.22
N SER A 36 6.44 8.51 -13.68
CA SER A 36 6.36 9.60 -14.68
C SER A 36 7.64 9.66 -15.52
N GLU A 37 7.52 10.20 -16.73
CA GLU A 37 8.65 10.58 -17.60
C GLU A 37 9.14 12.00 -17.31
N ILE A 38 8.35 12.81 -16.60
CA ILE A 38 8.58 14.24 -16.32
C ILE A 38 8.55 14.51 -14.80
N PRO A 39 9.09 15.66 -14.37
CA PRO A 39 9.01 16.09 -12.98
C PRO A 39 7.57 16.21 -12.48
N LEU A 40 7.39 16.09 -11.17
CA LEU A 40 6.09 16.06 -10.49
C LEU A 40 5.22 17.30 -10.83
N GLU A 41 5.83 18.45 -10.88
CA GLU A 41 5.18 19.76 -11.09
C GLU A 41 4.60 19.92 -12.49
N GLU A 42 5.06 19.11 -13.44
CA GLU A 42 4.63 19.15 -14.83
C GLU A 42 3.53 18.13 -15.16
N ILE A 43 3.17 17.27 -14.19
CA ILE A 43 2.16 16.23 -14.37
C ILE A 43 0.77 16.87 -14.46
N GLU A 44 0.06 16.63 -15.57
CA GLU A 44 -1.32 17.09 -15.77
C GLU A 44 -2.36 16.02 -15.50
N GLU A 45 -2.04 14.77 -15.76
CA GLU A 45 -2.96 13.63 -15.61
C GLU A 45 -2.31 12.47 -14.88
N ILE A 46 -3.08 11.78 -14.02
CA ILE A 46 -2.63 10.59 -13.32
C ILE A 46 -3.65 9.47 -13.48
N TYR A 47 -3.23 8.32 -14.04
CA TYR A 47 -3.99 7.09 -14.01
C TYR A 47 -3.94 6.46 -12.62
N LEU A 48 -5.13 6.14 -12.08
CA LEU A 48 -5.29 5.50 -10.77
C LEU A 48 -5.30 3.99 -10.94
N ASP A 49 -4.49 3.27 -10.16
CA ASP A 49 -4.43 1.81 -10.24
C ASP A 49 -5.77 1.15 -9.88
N TYR A 50 -6.36 0.41 -10.82
CA TYR A 50 -7.66 -0.26 -10.67
C TYR A 50 -7.67 -1.35 -9.59
N GLN A 51 -6.51 -1.83 -9.15
CA GLN A 51 -6.38 -2.87 -8.12
C GLN A 51 -6.24 -2.30 -6.70
N SER A 52 -6.16 -0.98 -6.54
CA SER A 52 -5.95 -0.38 -5.22
C SER A 52 -7.02 0.66 -4.86
N ARG A 53 -7.52 0.55 -3.63
CA ARG A 53 -8.35 1.60 -3.03
C ARG A 53 -7.54 2.49 -2.09
N THR A 54 -6.78 1.88 -1.19
CA THR A 54 -5.99 2.63 -0.19
C THR A 54 -4.90 3.47 -0.84
N SER A 55 -4.14 2.93 -1.80
CA SER A 55 -3.05 3.66 -2.46
C SER A 55 -3.56 4.81 -3.34
N VAL A 56 -4.75 4.66 -3.93
CA VAL A 56 -5.43 5.73 -4.67
C VAL A 56 -5.76 6.90 -3.74
N GLU A 57 -6.35 6.63 -2.58
CA GLU A 57 -6.65 7.68 -1.61
C GLU A 57 -5.37 8.30 -1.02
N LEU A 58 -4.31 7.51 -0.78
CA LEU A 58 -3.00 8.03 -0.36
C LEU A 58 -2.43 9.00 -1.40
N LEU A 59 -2.43 8.63 -2.67
CA LEU A 59 -1.98 9.51 -3.76
C LEU A 59 -2.73 10.84 -3.77
N LYS A 60 -4.07 10.80 -3.68
CA LYS A 60 -4.89 12.01 -3.65
C LYS A 60 -4.57 12.91 -2.45
N VAL A 61 -4.36 12.30 -1.27
CA VAL A 61 -3.93 13.02 -0.06
C VAL A 61 -2.58 13.68 -0.28
N LEU A 62 -1.59 12.97 -0.83
CA LEU A 62 -0.24 13.50 -1.08
C LEU A 62 -0.27 14.63 -2.12
N CYS A 63 -1.00 14.48 -3.22
CA CYS A 63 -1.19 15.54 -4.20
C CYS A 63 -1.73 16.82 -3.57
N ARG A 64 -2.79 16.70 -2.76
CA ARG A 64 -3.47 17.83 -2.13
C ARG A 64 -2.67 18.47 -1.00
N GLU A 65 -2.09 17.66 -0.09
CA GLU A 65 -1.58 18.17 1.18
C GLU A 65 -0.07 18.36 1.22
N TYR A 66 0.68 17.57 0.47
CA TYR A 66 2.14 17.61 0.49
C TYR A 66 2.73 18.24 -0.77
N TRP A 67 2.43 17.67 -1.92
CA TRP A 67 2.95 18.15 -3.20
C TRP A 67 2.29 19.43 -3.73
N LYS A 68 1.05 19.73 -3.27
CA LYS A 68 0.27 20.90 -3.68
C LYS A 68 0.04 20.98 -5.18
N ILE A 69 -0.17 19.83 -5.81
CA ILE A 69 -0.53 19.71 -7.24
C ILE A 69 -1.99 19.26 -7.38
N SER A 70 -2.59 19.59 -8.52
CA SER A 70 -4.00 19.27 -8.80
C SER A 70 -4.16 18.63 -10.18
N PRO A 71 -3.56 17.45 -10.41
CA PRO A 71 -3.68 16.73 -11.66
C PRO A 71 -5.10 16.21 -11.86
N LYS A 72 -5.46 15.94 -13.11
CA LYS A 72 -6.69 15.24 -13.44
C LYS A 72 -6.52 13.74 -13.19
N PHE A 73 -7.30 13.20 -12.28
CA PHE A 73 -7.30 11.76 -12.03
C PHE A 73 -8.17 11.01 -13.04
N LYS A 74 -7.65 9.91 -13.57
CA LYS A 74 -8.33 9.02 -14.51
C LYS A 74 -8.38 7.61 -13.96
N ASP A 75 -9.54 6.98 -14.03
CA ASP A 75 -9.65 5.56 -13.74
C ASP A 75 -8.88 4.76 -14.79
N SER A 76 -8.33 3.62 -14.38
CA SER A 76 -7.55 2.76 -15.26
C SER A 76 -8.14 1.35 -15.37
N GLU A 77 -7.69 0.64 -16.36
CA GLU A 77 -7.95 -0.78 -16.61
C GLU A 77 -6.65 -1.50 -16.96
N LYS A 78 -6.66 -2.80 -17.08
CA LYS A 78 -5.47 -3.60 -17.40
C LYS A 78 -4.75 -3.07 -18.64
N GLY A 79 -3.44 -2.91 -18.54
CA GLY A 79 -2.59 -2.39 -19.62
C GLY A 79 -2.47 -0.87 -19.68
N PHE A 80 -2.89 -0.16 -18.63
CA PHE A 80 -2.76 1.31 -18.56
C PHE A 80 -1.29 1.78 -18.42
N GLU A 81 -0.40 0.90 -18.06
CA GLU A 81 1.02 1.19 -17.87
C GLU A 81 1.68 1.75 -19.15
N ASP A 82 1.17 1.37 -20.32
CA ASP A 82 1.67 1.87 -21.61
C ASP A 82 1.15 3.29 -21.94
N LYS A 83 0.23 3.82 -21.14
CA LYS A 83 -0.30 5.19 -21.28
C LYS A 83 0.51 6.26 -20.54
N ILE A 84 1.58 5.86 -19.85
CA ILE A 84 2.49 6.78 -19.15
C ILE A 84 3.43 7.39 -20.18
N VAL A 85 3.03 8.52 -20.75
CA VAL A 85 3.80 9.26 -21.76
C VAL A 85 3.58 10.76 -21.60
N GLY A 86 4.60 11.55 -21.92
CA GLY A 86 4.51 13.01 -21.87
C GLY A 86 4.11 13.51 -20.47
N ARG A 87 3.00 14.25 -20.35
CA ARG A 87 2.52 14.87 -19.10
C ARG A 87 1.57 13.95 -18.30
N THR A 88 1.54 12.66 -18.63
CA THR A 88 0.70 11.66 -17.96
C THR A 88 1.55 10.75 -17.08
N ALA A 89 1.17 10.65 -15.81
CA ALA A 89 1.75 9.74 -14.83
C ALA A 89 0.77 8.61 -14.50
N ALA A 90 1.23 7.59 -13.78
CA ALA A 90 0.34 6.55 -13.23
C ALA A 90 0.80 6.02 -11.88
N LEU A 91 -0.16 5.78 -11.02
CA LEU A 91 0.02 4.95 -9.84
C LEU A 91 0.04 3.48 -10.27
N ILE A 92 1.10 2.77 -9.94
CA ILE A 92 1.21 1.32 -10.16
C ILE A 92 1.51 0.65 -8.81
N ILE A 93 0.79 -0.44 -8.51
CA ILE A 93 1.00 -1.18 -7.27
C ILE A 93 1.33 -2.66 -7.52
N GLY A 94 1.88 -3.29 -6.46
CA GLY A 94 2.17 -4.72 -6.42
C GLY A 94 3.26 -5.14 -7.41
N ASP A 95 3.19 -6.37 -7.91
CA ASP A 95 4.26 -6.97 -8.71
C ASP A 95 4.58 -6.21 -9.99
N ARG A 96 3.61 -5.50 -10.56
CA ARG A 96 3.81 -4.66 -11.75
C ARG A 96 4.80 -3.52 -11.51
N ALA A 97 4.89 -3.03 -10.26
CA ALA A 97 5.83 -2.00 -9.87
C ALA A 97 7.29 -2.44 -10.03
N PHE A 98 7.63 -3.72 -9.78
CA PHE A 98 8.99 -4.24 -9.98
C PHE A 98 9.49 -4.10 -11.43
N SER A 99 8.58 -4.21 -12.40
CA SER A 99 8.91 -3.99 -13.82
C SER A 99 8.94 -2.50 -14.15
N ALA A 100 8.04 -1.70 -13.60
CA ALA A 100 7.94 -0.27 -13.83
C ALA A 100 9.13 0.51 -13.28
N ASN A 101 9.69 0.12 -12.12
CA ASN A 101 10.84 0.76 -11.47
C ASN A 101 12.08 0.94 -12.36
N LYS A 102 12.21 0.18 -13.44
CA LYS A 102 13.34 0.25 -14.37
C LYS A 102 13.04 1.07 -15.63
N LYS A 103 11.78 1.44 -15.85
CA LYS A 103 11.31 2.02 -17.11
C LYS A 103 11.22 3.55 -17.05
N TYR A 104 10.88 4.10 -15.89
CA TYR A 104 10.58 5.52 -15.76
C TYR A 104 11.66 6.30 -15.02
N GLN A 105 11.86 7.56 -15.44
CA GLN A 105 12.88 8.44 -14.86
C GLN A 105 12.48 8.94 -13.48
N TYR A 106 11.19 9.21 -13.26
CA TYR A 106 10.68 9.72 -12.00
C TYR A 106 9.80 8.66 -11.34
N VAL A 107 10.18 8.29 -10.13
CA VAL A 107 9.50 7.29 -9.31
C VAL A 107 9.32 7.84 -7.91
N TYR A 108 8.08 7.98 -7.49
CA TYR A 108 7.71 8.51 -6.17
C TYR A 108 7.05 7.40 -5.36
N ASP A 109 7.76 6.90 -4.34
CA ASP A 109 7.25 5.86 -3.43
C ASP A 109 6.28 6.50 -2.42
N LEU A 110 5.01 6.18 -2.51
CA LEU A 110 3.98 6.90 -1.74
C LEU A 110 4.11 6.72 -0.22
N PRO A 111 4.41 5.53 0.33
CA PRO A 111 4.66 5.35 1.75
C PRO A 111 5.91 6.08 2.27
N GLU A 112 6.97 6.17 1.48
CA GLU A 112 8.16 6.96 1.81
C GLU A 112 7.78 8.43 1.99
N ILE A 113 7.05 8.98 1.03
CA ILE A 113 6.59 10.38 1.05
C ILE A 113 5.56 10.62 2.16
N TRP A 114 4.68 9.65 2.44
CA TRP A 114 3.82 9.71 3.62
C TRP A 114 4.63 9.83 4.92
N LYS A 115 5.69 9.04 5.04
CA LYS A 115 6.61 9.10 6.19
C LYS A 115 7.31 10.44 6.30
N GLU A 116 7.76 11.01 5.18
CA GLU A 116 8.36 12.36 5.14
C GLU A 116 7.36 13.42 5.59
N MET A 117 6.12 13.37 5.09
CA MET A 117 5.07 14.33 5.42
C MET A 117 4.63 14.26 6.90
N THR A 118 4.56 13.06 7.48
CA THR A 118 3.87 12.84 8.76
C THR A 118 4.77 12.33 9.89
N GLY A 119 5.94 11.76 9.59
CA GLY A 119 6.77 11.02 10.53
C GLY A 119 6.24 9.62 10.89
N LEU A 120 5.06 9.22 10.36
CA LEU A 120 4.36 7.99 10.75
C LEU A 120 4.47 6.91 9.65
N PRO A 121 4.46 5.61 10.05
CA PRO A 121 4.35 4.50 9.11
C PRO A 121 2.98 4.46 8.43
N PHE A 122 2.87 3.69 7.34
CA PHE A 122 1.64 3.55 6.58
C PHE A 122 1.05 2.13 6.70
N VAL A 123 -0.30 2.04 6.72
CA VAL A 123 -1.04 0.77 6.72
C VAL A 123 -1.90 0.69 5.46
N PHE A 124 -1.68 -0.35 4.66
CA PHE A 124 -2.43 -0.60 3.43
C PHE A 124 -3.71 -1.40 3.67
N ALA A 125 -3.59 -2.46 4.49
CA ALA A 125 -4.69 -3.37 4.78
C ALA A 125 -4.65 -3.85 6.23
N CYS A 126 -5.82 -4.12 6.80
CA CYS A 126 -5.96 -4.70 8.15
C CYS A 126 -7.08 -5.76 8.18
N TRP A 127 -7.01 -6.62 9.20
CA TRP A 127 -8.00 -7.64 9.44
C TRP A 127 -9.20 -7.06 10.18
N ILE A 128 -10.40 -7.25 9.63
CA ILE A 128 -11.62 -6.70 10.17
C ILE A 128 -12.74 -7.73 10.32
N SER A 129 -13.73 -7.38 11.16
CA SER A 129 -15.02 -8.05 11.25
C SER A 129 -16.12 -7.04 11.54
N ASN A 130 -17.32 -7.29 11.03
CA ASN A 130 -18.56 -6.59 11.38
C ASN A 130 -19.35 -7.33 12.48
N LYS A 131 -18.79 -8.40 13.05
CA LYS A 131 -19.38 -9.20 14.13
C LYS A 131 -18.41 -9.28 15.30
N ASN A 132 -18.95 -9.50 16.49
CA ASN A 132 -18.14 -9.88 17.63
C ASN A 132 -17.56 -11.26 17.40
N ILE A 133 -16.26 -11.39 17.57
CA ILE A 133 -15.52 -12.63 17.41
C ILE A 133 -15.09 -13.13 18.79
N ASP A 134 -15.20 -14.43 18.99
CA ASP A 134 -14.78 -15.08 20.22
C ASP A 134 -13.29 -14.87 20.50
N LYS A 135 -12.94 -14.63 21.75
CA LYS A 135 -11.56 -14.32 22.16
C LYS A 135 -10.58 -15.47 21.94
N ASN A 136 -11.03 -16.73 22.13
CA ASN A 136 -10.16 -17.88 21.91
C ASN A 136 -9.86 -17.99 20.40
N PHE A 137 -10.87 -17.82 19.55
CA PHE A 137 -10.66 -17.77 18.10
C PHE A 137 -9.68 -16.66 17.71
N LEU A 138 -9.81 -15.44 18.24
CA LEU A 138 -8.89 -14.35 17.95
C LEU A 138 -7.46 -14.65 18.38
N SER A 139 -7.29 -15.33 19.51
CA SER A 139 -5.98 -15.78 19.99
C SER A 139 -5.35 -16.78 19.03
N GLU A 140 -6.09 -17.80 18.61
CA GLU A 140 -5.65 -18.81 17.64
C GLU A 140 -5.36 -18.18 16.27
N PHE A 141 -6.21 -17.25 15.83
CA PHE A 141 -6.04 -16.52 14.58
C PHE A 141 -4.75 -15.70 14.57
N ASN A 142 -4.50 -14.91 15.62
CA ASN A 142 -3.26 -14.14 15.73
C ASN A 142 -2.04 -15.06 15.88
N PHE A 143 -2.16 -16.20 16.58
CA PHE A 143 -1.09 -17.19 16.64
C PHE A 143 -0.76 -17.76 15.26
N ALA A 144 -1.76 -18.11 14.46
CA ALA A 144 -1.57 -18.60 13.09
C ALA A 144 -0.88 -17.56 12.19
N LEU A 145 -1.27 -16.28 12.29
CA LEU A 145 -0.61 -15.19 11.57
C LEU A 145 0.86 -15.04 11.99
N LYS A 146 1.12 -15.06 13.30
CA LYS A 146 2.48 -15.01 13.84
C LYS A 146 3.33 -16.18 13.36
N PHE A 147 2.78 -17.38 13.38
CA PHE A 147 3.44 -18.58 12.87
C PHE A 147 3.78 -18.43 11.37
N GLY A 148 2.81 -17.99 10.55
CA GLY A 148 3.05 -17.75 9.12
C GLY A 148 4.18 -16.75 8.87
N LEU A 149 4.27 -15.68 9.66
CA LEU A 149 5.36 -14.71 9.57
C LEU A 149 6.73 -15.29 9.98
N SER A 150 6.78 -16.23 10.94
CA SER A 150 8.04 -16.90 11.29
C SER A 150 8.53 -17.90 10.24
N GLU A 151 7.68 -18.27 9.26
CA GLU A 151 7.97 -19.24 8.20
C GLU A 151 8.12 -18.58 6.82
N ILE A 152 8.30 -17.24 6.74
CA ILE A 152 8.42 -16.51 5.47
C ILE A 152 9.53 -17.11 4.61
N ASP A 153 10.73 -17.31 5.14
CA ASP A 153 11.87 -17.83 4.40
C ASP A 153 11.60 -19.21 3.82
N LYS A 154 10.98 -20.09 4.60
CA LYS A 154 10.58 -21.42 4.15
C LYS A 154 9.48 -21.36 3.06
N SER A 155 8.53 -20.44 3.22
CA SER A 155 7.50 -20.22 2.21
C SER A 155 8.11 -19.72 0.89
N LEU A 156 9.10 -18.83 0.97
CA LEU A 156 9.83 -18.35 -0.20
C LEU A 156 10.61 -19.46 -0.93
N ASP A 157 11.22 -20.38 -0.19
CA ASP A 157 11.92 -21.53 -0.79
C ASP A 157 10.98 -22.44 -1.59
N ILE A 158 9.74 -22.60 -1.12
CA ILE A 158 8.70 -23.37 -1.80
C ILE A 158 8.18 -22.61 -3.02
N GLU A 159 7.90 -21.31 -2.88
CA GLU A 159 7.16 -20.49 -3.82
C GLU A 159 8.05 -19.60 -4.71
N LYS A 160 9.37 -19.79 -4.70
CA LYS A 160 10.33 -18.91 -5.41
C LYS A 160 10.05 -18.72 -6.90
N HIS A 161 9.36 -19.68 -7.53
CA HIS A 161 8.96 -19.60 -8.94
C HIS A 161 7.80 -18.62 -9.18
N ASN A 162 7.08 -18.22 -8.14
CA ASN A 162 5.92 -17.33 -8.22
C ASN A 162 6.28 -15.84 -8.10
N PHE A 163 7.57 -15.50 -7.98
CA PHE A 163 8.06 -14.10 -7.87
C PHE A 163 8.96 -13.70 -9.04
N PRO A 164 8.55 -13.86 -10.32
CA PRO A 164 9.43 -13.70 -11.48
C PRO A 164 9.96 -12.26 -11.66
N HIS A 165 9.24 -11.27 -11.13
CA HIS A 165 9.59 -9.85 -11.27
C HIS A 165 10.31 -9.26 -10.06
N CYS A 166 10.20 -9.90 -8.89
CA CYS A 166 10.89 -9.47 -7.68
C CYS A 166 12.30 -10.03 -7.62
N LYS A 167 13.30 -9.17 -7.66
CA LYS A 167 14.72 -9.60 -7.63
C LYS A 167 15.13 -10.18 -6.28
N ASN A 168 14.58 -9.67 -5.20
CA ASN A 168 14.89 -10.09 -3.84
C ASN A 168 13.60 -10.19 -3.00
N PRO A 169 12.82 -11.25 -3.18
CA PRO A 169 11.56 -11.42 -2.44
C PRO A 169 11.77 -11.56 -0.94
N ASN A 170 12.92 -12.06 -0.49
CA ASN A 170 13.25 -12.15 0.93
C ASN A 170 13.38 -10.75 1.55
N ASP A 171 14.16 -9.85 0.93
CA ASP A 171 14.29 -8.47 1.40
C ASP A 171 12.93 -7.74 1.36
N TYR A 172 12.16 -7.95 0.31
CA TYR A 172 10.84 -7.36 0.17
C TYR A 172 9.89 -7.76 1.30
N LEU A 173 9.75 -9.05 1.56
CA LEU A 173 8.82 -9.56 2.57
C LEU A 173 9.31 -9.34 4.00
N ASN A 174 10.62 -9.39 4.27
CA ASN A 174 11.15 -9.26 5.63
C ASN A 174 11.49 -7.81 6.01
N ASN A 175 11.83 -6.93 5.05
CA ASN A 175 12.33 -5.60 5.37
C ASN A 175 11.49 -4.44 4.81
N LYS A 176 10.76 -4.64 3.69
CA LYS A 176 9.93 -3.58 3.09
C LYS A 176 8.51 -3.61 3.61
N ILE A 177 7.92 -4.80 3.75
CA ILE A 177 6.59 -4.97 4.34
C ILE A 177 6.70 -5.07 5.85
N SER A 178 5.81 -4.41 6.56
CA SER A 178 5.69 -4.46 8.02
C SER A 178 4.32 -5.01 8.41
N TYR A 179 4.32 -6.02 9.26
CA TYR A 179 3.11 -6.80 9.54
C TYR A 179 2.50 -6.53 10.91
N ILE A 180 3.24 -5.98 11.87
CA ILE A 180 2.72 -5.71 13.21
C ILE A 180 1.95 -4.39 13.20
N LEU A 181 0.70 -4.42 13.64
CA LEU A 181 -0.15 -3.23 13.79
C LEU A 181 0.11 -2.58 15.15
N ASP A 182 1.23 -1.93 15.31
CA ASP A 182 1.65 -1.23 16.52
C ASP A 182 0.95 0.15 16.70
N LYS A 183 1.26 0.81 17.81
CA LYS A 183 0.67 2.11 18.16
C LYS A 183 0.93 3.19 17.10
N LYS A 184 2.15 3.22 16.50
CA LYS A 184 2.49 4.23 15.48
C LYS A 184 1.73 3.98 14.19
N LYS A 185 1.55 2.72 13.78
CA LYS A 185 0.73 2.36 12.62
C LYS A 185 -0.74 2.68 12.82
N ILE A 186 -1.27 2.44 14.02
CA ILE A 186 -2.64 2.83 14.38
C ILE A 186 -2.79 4.37 14.29
N GLU A 187 -1.82 5.13 14.78
CA GLU A 187 -1.81 6.59 14.68
C GLU A 187 -1.76 7.06 13.22
N GLY A 188 -0.82 6.51 12.43
CA GLY A 188 -0.70 6.80 10.99
C GLY A 188 -1.99 6.47 10.22
N MET A 189 -2.58 5.32 10.49
CA MET A 189 -3.85 4.90 9.88
C MET A 189 -5.01 5.86 10.25
N LYS A 190 -5.15 6.25 11.51
CA LYS A 190 -6.17 7.22 11.95
C LYS A 190 -5.97 8.58 11.29
N LEU A 191 -4.73 9.06 11.21
CA LEU A 191 -4.40 10.30 10.51
C LEU A 191 -4.77 10.21 9.03
N PHE A 192 -4.39 9.11 8.35
CA PHE A 192 -4.74 8.89 6.96
C PHE A 192 -6.26 8.90 6.73
N LEU A 193 -7.02 8.13 7.53
CA LEU A 193 -8.47 8.08 7.43
C LEU A 193 -9.13 9.45 7.67
N SER A 194 -8.57 10.30 8.53
CA SER A 194 -9.07 11.66 8.74
C SER A 194 -8.87 12.57 7.51
N LYS A 195 -7.89 12.27 6.66
CA LYS A 195 -7.55 13.05 5.46
C LYS A 195 -8.29 12.61 4.19
N ILE A 196 -8.92 11.43 4.19
CA ILE A 196 -9.78 10.97 3.09
C ILE A 196 -11.06 11.81 3.06
N ILE A 197 -11.40 12.33 1.88
CA ILE A 197 -12.62 13.13 1.63
C ILE A 197 -13.77 12.20 1.22
#